data_8dcf25cb6922a1f8b15f68a0af647ebd
#
_entry.id   8dcf25cb6922a1f8b15f68a0af647ebd
#
_cell.length_a   1.000
_cell.length_b   1.000
_cell.length_c   1.000
_cell.angle_alpha   90.00
_cell.angle_beta   90.00
_cell.angle_gamma   90.00
#
_symmetry.space_group_name_H-M   'P 1'
#
loop_
_entity.id
_entity.type
_entity.pdbx_description
1 polymer ?
#
loop_
_entity_poly.entity_id
_entity_poly.type
_entity_poly.pdbx_seq_one_letter_code
_entity_poly.pdbx_strand_id
1 'polypeptide(L)'
;MRLDHVSYVTSHDQLADTVQRLGARLGSTFVDGGIHPRFGTRNFTAALKNGQYIEVVCPLDHPATEQTPWGQAVSKKANEGGGWFTWVFATKDIEPIAKKFGREAVEGHRTRPNGSDLKWKQIGVKEIADIREFPFFIQWLSTDHPSQDGTPLAELEKIIIADKDQLADSWFTDEILAGLGD
;
A
#
# COMPACT_ATOMS: atom_id res chain seq x y z
N MET A 1 -4.22 -8.98 13.25
CA MET A 1 -3.82 -7.91 12.32
C MET A 1 -2.30 -7.95 12.20
N ARG A 2 -1.71 -7.67 11.04
CA ARG A 2 -0.26 -7.63 10.84
C ARG A 2 0.09 -6.49 9.87
N LEU A 3 1.27 -5.92 10.02
CA LEU A 3 1.81 -5.04 8.99
C LEU A 3 2.02 -5.84 7.70
N ASP A 4 1.44 -5.37 6.61
CA ASP A 4 1.42 -6.07 5.32
C ASP A 4 2.47 -5.52 4.37
N HIS A 5 2.45 -4.22 4.15
CA HIS A 5 3.39 -3.56 3.26
C HIS A 5 3.53 -2.07 3.54
N VAL A 6 4.52 -1.48 2.93
CA VAL A 6 4.72 -0.04 2.86
C VAL A 6 4.75 0.40 1.40
N SER A 7 4.17 1.55 1.11
CA SER A 7 4.10 2.08 -0.25
C SER A 7 5.03 3.28 -0.45
N TYR A 8 5.69 3.29 -1.58
CA TYR A 8 6.50 4.40 -2.10
C TYR A 8 5.87 4.91 -3.39
N VAL A 9 5.55 6.18 -3.46
CA VAL A 9 4.95 6.79 -4.64
C VAL A 9 6.03 7.44 -5.52
N THR A 10 5.86 7.30 -6.82
CA THR A 10 6.67 7.98 -7.84
C THR A 10 5.77 8.41 -9.00
N SER A 11 6.25 9.32 -9.85
CA SER A 11 5.59 9.61 -11.11
C SER A 11 5.80 8.47 -12.13
N HIS A 12 4.95 8.40 -13.12
CA HIS A 12 5.00 7.32 -14.12
C HIS A 12 6.31 7.32 -14.91
N ASP A 13 6.84 8.48 -15.25
CA ASP A 13 8.11 8.65 -15.98
C ASP A 13 9.34 8.26 -15.15
N GLN A 14 9.26 8.37 -13.81
CA GLN A 14 10.35 8.02 -12.90
C GLN A 14 10.24 6.60 -12.34
N LEU A 15 9.22 5.84 -12.74
CA LEU A 15 8.95 4.52 -12.16
C LEU A 15 10.13 3.55 -12.30
N ALA A 16 10.70 3.44 -13.49
CA ALA A 16 11.82 2.53 -13.77
C ALA A 16 13.07 2.89 -12.94
N ASP A 17 13.43 4.16 -12.91
CA ASP A 17 14.57 4.66 -12.12
C ASP A 17 14.37 4.43 -10.62
N THR A 18 13.15 4.68 -10.12
CA THR A 18 12.82 4.48 -8.71
C THR A 18 12.91 3.02 -8.32
N VAL A 19 12.37 2.11 -9.13
CA VAL A 19 12.42 0.66 -8.92
C VAL A 19 13.87 0.17 -8.93
N GLN A 20 14.67 0.60 -9.90
CA GLN A 20 16.09 0.23 -9.98
C GLN A 20 16.89 0.74 -8.77
N ARG A 21 16.71 2.00 -8.40
CA ARG A 21 17.41 2.64 -7.28
C ARG A 21 17.07 2.00 -5.94
N LEU A 22 15.79 1.74 -5.68
CA LEU A 22 15.35 1.09 -4.44
C LEU A 22 15.79 -0.38 -4.42
N GLY A 23 15.68 -1.09 -5.54
CA GLY A 23 16.14 -2.47 -5.66
C GLY A 23 17.63 -2.61 -5.36
N ALA A 24 18.47 -1.74 -5.91
CA ALA A 24 19.91 -1.71 -5.64
C ALA A 24 20.23 -1.46 -4.15
N ARG A 25 19.46 -0.57 -3.48
CA ARG A 25 19.62 -0.28 -2.05
C ARG A 25 19.21 -1.44 -1.14
N LEU A 26 18.17 -2.15 -1.52
CA LEU A 26 17.63 -3.28 -0.77
C LEU A 26 18.34 -4.60 -1.07
N GLY A 27 19.18 -4.63 -2.11
CA GLY A 27 19.72 -5.87 -2.64
C GLY A 27 18.63 -6.84 -3.12
N SER A 28 17.46 -6.31 -3.54
CA SER A 28 16.28 -7.08 -3.89
C SER A 28 15.73 -6.64 -5.24
N THR A 29 15.05 -7.55 -5.94
CA THR A 29 14.44 -7.27 -7.23
C THR A 29 12.97 -6.94 -7.05
N PHE A 30 12.52 -5.85 -7.67
CA PHE A 30 11.10 -5.56 -7.81
C PHE A 30 10.51 -6.34 -8.98
N VAL A 31 9.34 -6.91 -8.77
CA VAL A 31 8.54 -7.62 -9.78
C VAL A 31 7.42 -6.71 -10.24
N ASP A 32 7.11 -6.73 -11.53
CA ASP A 32 5.96 -6.00 -12.08
C ASP A 32 4.68 -6.55 -11.46
N GLY A 33 4.04 -5.75 -10.63
CA GLY A 33 2.80 -6.09 -9.97
C GLY A 33 1.57 -5.93 -10.86
N GLY A 34 1.68 -5.15 -11.93
CA GLY A 34 0.59 -4.89 -12.86
C GLY A 34 -0.20 -3.62 -12.58
N ILE A 35 -1.44 -3.63 -13.02
CA ILE A 35 -2.34 -2.47 -13.01
C ILE A 35 -3.45 -2.68 -12.00
N HIS A 36 -3.85 -1.61 -11.32
CA HIS A 36 -5.07 -1.49 -10.53
C HIS A 36 -6.15 -0.78 -11.35
N PRO A 37 -6.94 -1.49 -12.16
CA PRO A 37 -7.84 -0.85 -13.15
C PRO A 37 -8.87 0.07 -12.51
N ARG A 38 -9.39 -0.33 -11.34
CA ARG A 38 -10.37 0.44 -10.59
C ARG A 38 -9.83 1.78 -10.10
N PHE A 39 -8.53 1.87 -9.82
CA PHE A 39 -7.91 3.03 -9.18
C PHE A 39 -7.04 3.87 -10.12
N GLY A 40 -6.80 3.40 -11.34
CA GLY A 40 -5.95 4.09 -12.30
C GLY A 40 -4.49 4.20 -11.84
N THR A 41 -3.98 3.16 -11.20
CA THR A 41 -2.59 3.10 -10.73
C THR A 41 -1.90 1.82 -11.19
N ARG A 42 -0.57 1.82 -11.15
CA ARG A 42 0.28 0.68 -11.46
C ARG A 42 1.34 0.53 -10.38
N ASN A 43 1.77 -0.68 -10.11
CA ASN A 43 2.82 -0.92 -9.13
C ASN A 43 3.89 -1.92 -9.55
N PHE A 44 5.01 -1.85 -8.83
CA PHE A 44 6.03 -2.89 -8.71
C PHE A 44 6.16 -3.28 -7.24
N THR A 45 6.43 -4.55 -6.96
CA THR A 45 6.52 -5.06 -5.60
C THR A 45 7.84 -5.79 -5.35
N ALA A 46 8.44 -5.58 -4.18
CA ALA A 46 9.58 -6.35 -3.72
C ALA A 46 9.21 -7.13 -2.47
N ALA A 47 9.29 -8.45 -2.54
CA ALA A 47 9.06 -9.33 -1.40
C ALA A 47 10.06 -9.05 -0.27
N LEU A 48 9.58 -8.98 0.96
CA LEU A 48 10.36 -8.90 2.17
C LEU A 48 10.19 -10.17 3.00
N LYS A 49 11.12 -10.39 3.93
CA LYS A 49 10.95 -11.42 4.96
C LYS A 49 9.66 -11.18 5.76
N ASN A 50 9.23 -12.20 6.51
CA ASN A 50 8.04 -12.14 7.36
C ASN A 50 6.70 -11.96 6.61
N GLY A 51 6.66 -12.29 5.31
CA GLY A 51 5.44 -12.19 4.51
C GLY A 51 4.99 -10.75 4.22
N GLN A 52 5.91 -9.81 4.24
CA GLN A 52 5.71 -8.40 3.92
C GLN A 52 6.23 -8.07 2.53
N TYR A 53 5.94 -6.86 2.04
CA TYR A 53 6.51 -6.36 0.79
C TYR A 53 6.61 -4.83 0.76
N ILE A 54 7.42 -4.32 -0.16
CA ILE A 54 7.42 -2.91 -0.53
C ILE A 54 6.66 -2.78 -1.84
N GLU A 55 5.78 -1.80 -1.90
CA GLU A 55 5.09 -1.38 -3.12
C GLU A 55 5.71 -0.08 -3.63
N VAL A 56 6.11 -0.03 -4.90
CA VAL A 56 6.36 1.21 -5.63
C VAL A 56 5.19 1.42 -6.56
N VAL A 57 4.42 2.48 -6.33
CA VAL A 57 3.17 2.76 -7.06
C VAL A 57 3.25 4.11 -7.76
N CYS A 58 2.68 4.18 -8.96
CA CYS A 58 2.53 5.42 -9.72
C CYS A 58 1.09 5.59 -10.25
N PRO A 59 0.65 6.85 -10.46
CA PRO A 59 -0.61 7.11 -11.15
C PRO A 59 -0.46 6.81 -12.64
N LEU A 60 -1.58 6.42 -13.27
CA LEU A 60 -1.70 6.31 -14.71
C LEU A 60 -2.46 7.51 -15.28
N ASP A 61 -2.24 7.82 -16.55
CA ASP A 61 -3.10 8.74 -17.30
C ASP A 61 -4.42 8.02 -17.64
N HIS A 62 -5.31 7.95 -16.66
CA HIS A 62 -6.56 7.21 -16.75
C HIS A 62 -7.65 7.89 -15.91
N PRO A 63 -8.91 7.99 -16.37
CA PRO A 63 -9.99 8.65 -15.62
C PRO A 63 -10.19 8.12 -14.19
N ALA A 64 -9.98 6.83 -13.94
CA ALA A 64 -10.09 6.25 -12.61
C ALA A 64 -9.11 6.86 -11.60
N THR A 65 -7.97 7.38 -12.04
CA THR A 65 -6.99 8.07 -11.20
C THR A 65 -7.60 9.30 -10.53
N GLU A 66 -8.40 10.07 -11.28
CA GLU A 66 -9.05 11.28 -10.78
C GLU A 66 -10.38 10.99 -10.05
N GLN A 67 -10.99 9.84 -10.31
CA GLN A 67 -12.32 9.49 -9.80
C GLN A 67 -12.30 8.68 -8.49
N THR A 68 -11.13 8.23 -8.05
CA THR A 68 -11.03 7.40 -6.85
C THR A 68 -10.12 8.01 -5.79
N PRO A 69 -10.44 7.85 -4.49
CA PRO A 69 -9.60 8.37 -3.41
C PRO A 69 -8.15 7.87 -3.47
N TRP A 70 -7.93 6.60 -3.82
CA TRP A 70 -6.57 6.07 -3.95
C TRP A 70 -5.82 6.69 -5.12
N GLY A 71 -6.42 6.75 -6.30
CA GLY A 71 -5.82 7.37 -7.48
C GLY A 71 -5.46 8.83 -7.23
N GLN A 72 -6.38 9.60 -6.62
CA GLN A 72 -6.15 10.99 -6.26
C GLN A 72 -4.99 11.16 -5.27
N ALA A 73 -4.94 10.32 -4.21
CA ALA A 73 -3.90 10.37 -3.20
C ALA A 73 -2.52 10.04 -3.79
N VAL A 74 -2.42 9.01 -4.62
CA VAL A 74 -1.19 8.64 -5.34
C VAL A 74 -0.76 9.73 -6.32
N SER A 75 -1.69 10.29 -7.11
CA SER A 75 -1.41 11.38 -8.06
C SER A 75 -0.90 12.63 -7.34
N LYS A 76 -1.57 13.05 -6.26
CA LYS A 76 -1.14 14.19 -5.44
C LYS A 76 0.27 13.98 -4.91
N LYS A 77 0.55 12.81 -4.31
CA LYS A 77 1.87 12.50 -3.76
C LYS A 77 2.95 12.46 -4.85
N ALA A 78 2.66 11.93 -6.03
CA ALA A 78 3.58 11.93 -7.16
C ALA A 78 3.93 13.37 -7.62
N ASN A 79 2.93 14.25 -7.70
CA ASN A 79 3.10 15.67 -8.06
C ASN A 79 3.89 16.46 -7.00
N GLU A 80 3.89 16.01 -5.74
CA GLU A 80 4.69 16.58 -4.64
C GLU A 80 6.13 16.04 -4.62
N GLY A 81 6.56 15.25 -5.61
CA GLY A 81 7.90 14.69 -5.71
C GLY A 81 8.02 13.23 -5.22
N GLY A 82 6.92 12.57 -4.92
CA GLY A 82 6.89 11.17 -4.52
C GLY A 82 7.44 10.89 -3.12
N GLY A 83 8.00 9.68 -2.92
CA GLY A 83 8.59 9.26 -1.66
C GLY A 83 7.75 8.25 -0.88
N TRP A 84 8.19 7.91 0.33
CA TRP A 84 7.43 7.06 1.25
C TRP A 84 6.06 7.69 1.51
N PHE A 85 5.03 6.85 1.52
CA PHE A 85 3.67 7.36 1.46
C PHE A 85 2.78 6.79 2.56
N THR A 86 2.47 5.51 2.50
CA THR A 86 1.57 4.88 3.45
C THR A 86 2.05 3.50 3.87
N TRP A 87 1.51 3.00 4.93
CA TRP A 87 1.72 1.68 5.51
C TRP A 87 0.37 0.98 5.66
N VAL A 88 0.35 -0.32 5.50
CA VAL A 88 -0.89 -1.08 5.31
C VAL A 88 -0.93 -2.27 6.24
N PHE A 89 -2.05 -2.44 6.91
CA PHE A 89 -2.30 -3.60 7.76
C PHE A 89 -3.22 -4.61 7.09
N ALA A 90 -2.81 -5.87 7.07
CA ALA A 90 -3.68 -6.97 6.69
C ALA A 90 -4.46 -7.51 7.89
N THR A 91 -5.73 -7.79 7.66
CA THR A 91 -6.63 -8.47 8.58
C THR A 91 -7.29 -9.67 7.91
N LYS A 92 -7.71 -10.66 8.71
CA LYS A 92 -8.50 -11.79 8.22
C LYS A 92 -9.96 -11.43 8.00
N ASP A 93 -10.46 -10.43 8.73
CA ASP A 93 -11.82 -9.92 8.63
C ASP A 93 -11.79 -8.40 8.72
N ILE A 94 -12.23 -7.71 7.68
CA ILE A 94 -12.24 -6.26 7.58
C ILE A 94 -13.53 -5.63 8.11
N GLU A 95 -14.58 -6.40 8.30
CA GLU A 95 -15.91 -5.90 8.68
C GLU A 95 -15.92 -5.19 10.05
N PRO A 96 -15.23 -5.67 11.10
CA PRO A 96 -15.15 -4.91 12.37
C PRO A 96 -14.51 -3.55 12.21
N ILE A 97 -13.51 -3.44 11.33
CA ILE A 97 -12.82 -2.18 11.02
C ILE A 97 -13.75 -1.28 10.21
N ALA A 98 -14.40 -1.82 9.16
CA ALA A 98 -15.37 -1.08 8.35
C ALA A 98 -16.49 -0.49 9.19
N LYS A 99 -16.98 -1.25 10.18
CA LYS A 99 -18.00 -0.77 11.13
C LYS A 99 -17.53 0.44 11.95
N LYS A 100 -16.27 0.45 12.38
CA LYS A 100 -15.67 1.60 13.10
C LYS A 100 -15.59 2.85 12.22
N PHE A 101 -15.30 2.68 10.91
CA PHE A 101 -15.33 3.77 9.94
C PHE A 101 -16.75 4.19 9.51
N GLY A 102 -17.78 3.48 9.93
CA GLY A 102 -19.19 3.77 9.58
C GLY A 102 -19.48 3.64 8.08
N ARG A 103 -18.69 2.86 7.34
CA ARG A 103 -18.88 2.63 5.91
C ARG A 103 -18.35 1.27 5.48
N GLU A 104 -18.77 0.82 4.30
CA GLU A 104 -18.29 -0.44 3.73
C GLU A 104 -16.85 -0.35 3.22
N ALA A 105 -16.12 -1.47 3.32
CA ALA A 105 -14.83 -1.63 2.68
C ALA A 105 -15.00 -1.70 1.15
N VAL A 106 -14.04 -1.16 0.43
CA VAL A 106 -14.06 -1.09 -1.03
C VAL A 106 -13.28 -2.27 -1.60
N GLU A 107 -13.89 -2.98 -2.54
CA GLU A 107 -13.18 -4.02 -3.28
C GLU A 107 -12.17 -3.42 -4.27
N GLY A 108 -11.02 -4.04 -4.34
CA GLY A 108 -9.98 -3.73 -5.29
C GLY A 108 -9.43 -5.00 -5.93
N HIS A 109 -8.82 -4.82 -7.08
CA HIS A 109 -8.05 -5.87 -7.72
C HIS A 109 -6.89 -5.28 -8.51
N ARG A 110 -5.89 -6.10 -8.75
CA ARG A 110 -4.80 -5.78 -9.65
C ARG A 110 -4.62 -6.93 -10.64
N THR A 111 -4.47 -6.59 -11.92
CA THR A 111 -4.19 -7.54 -12.97
C THR A 111 -2.69 -7.63 -13.17
N ARG A 112 -2.13 -8.81 -12.94
CA ARG A 112 -0.72 -9.11 -13.18
C ARG A 112 -0.39 -9.18 -14.66
N PRO A 113 0.89 -9.05 -15.08
CA PRO A 113 1.28 -9.20 -16.47
C PRO A 113 0.92 -10.54 -17.10
N ASN A 114 0.81 -11.60 -16.29
CA ASN A 114 0.38 -12.93 -16.75
C ASN A 114 -1.15 -13.09 -16.88
N GLY A 115 -1.92 -12.02 -16.63
CA GLY A 115 -3.37 -11.98 -16.71
C GLY A 115 -4.10 -12.49 -15.46
N SER A 116 -3.39 -12.96 -14.43
CA SER A 116 -4.03 -13.34 -13.16
C SER A 116 -4.39 -12.11 -12.31
N ASP A 117 -5.48 -12.20 -11.56
CA ASP A 117 -5.91 -11.13 -10.65
C ASP A 117 -5.62 -11.47 -9.20
N LEU A 118 -5.10 -10.47 -8.47
CA LEU A 118 -5.16 -10.40 -7.03
C LEU A 118 -6.36 -9.55 -6.60
N LYS A 119 -7.11 -10.01 -5.61
CA LYS A 119 -8.33 -9.36 -5.13
C LYS A 119 -8.27 -9.12 -3.65
N TRP A 120 -8.81 -7.99 -3.22
CA TRP A 120 -8.87 -7.59 -1.82
C TRP A 120 -10.06 -6.69 -1.52
N LYS A 121 -10.36 -6.49 -0.24
CA LYS A 121 -11.14 -5.37 0.27
C LYS A 121 -10.22 -4.40 1.01
N GLN A 122 -10.51 -3.10 0.96
CA GLN A 122 -9.73 -2.07 1.65
C GLN A 122 -10.60 -1.00 2.29
N ILE A 123 -10.11 -0.39 3.37
CA ILE A 123 -10.73 0.74 4.05
C ILE A 123 -9.65 1.60 4.73
N GLY A 124 -9.92 2.91 4.91
CA GLY A 124 -8.96 3.84 5.49
C GLY A 124 -8.27 4.76 4.46
N VAL A 125 -8.42 4.47 3.16
CA VAL A 125 -7.76 5.25 2.09
C VAL A 125 -8.23 6.72 2.03
N LYS A 126 -9.49 7.00 2.36
CA LYS A 126 -10.01 8.38 2.36
C LYS A 126 -9.34 9.25 3.42
N GLU A 127 -8.98 8.66 4.53
CA GLU A 127 -8.36 9.32 5.68
C GLU A 127 -6.94 9.81 5.38
N ILE A 128 -6.25 9.19 4.40
CA ILE A 128 -4.91 9.61 3.95
C ILE A 128 -4.92 11.03 3.38
N ALA A 129 -6.06 11.50 2.85
CA ALA A 129 -6.20 12.85 2.34
C ALA A 129 -6.09 13.92 3.44
N ASP A 130 -6.60 13.61 4.64
CA ASP A 130 -6.68 14.50 5.79
C ASP A 130 -5.53 14.27 6.77
N ILE A 131 -5.14 13.00 6.96
CA ILE A 131 -4.08 12.58 7.87
C ILE A 131 -2.99 11.87 7.06
N ARG A 132 -1.93 12.59 6.75
CA ARG A 132 -0.86 12.17 5.81
C ARG A 132 -0.25 10.80 6.14
N GLU A 133 -0.14 10.45 7.40
CA GLU A 133 0.52 9.22 7.88
C GLU A 133 -0.48 8.17 8.34
N PHE A 134 -1.77 8.35 7.98
CA PHE A 134 -2.79 7.39 8.33
C PHE A 134 -2.59 6.08 7.57
N PRO A 135 -2.57 4.93 8.25
CA PRO A 135 -2.53 3.64 7.56
C PRO A 135 -3.91 3.29 7.02
N PHE A 136 -3.95 2.42 6.05
CA PHE A 136 -5.20 1.78 5.68
C PHE A 136 -5.15 0.27 5.88
N PHE A 137 -6.29 -0.38 5.75
CA PHE A 137 -6.48 -1.79 6.04
C PHE A 137 -6.87 -2.54 4.80
N ILE A 138 -6.39 -3.78 4.74
CA ILE A 138 -6.65 -4.68 3.64
C ILE A 138 -7.05 -6.06 4.15
N GLN A 139 -8.03 -6.67 3.50
CA GLN A 139 -8.33 -8.10 3.59
C GLN A 139 -8.09 -8.72 2.22
N TRP A 140 -7.09 -9.58 2.12
CA TRP A 140 -6.85 -10.34 0.91
C TRP A 140 -7.96 -11.36 0.67
N LEU A 141 -8.49 -11.39 -0.55
CA LEU A 141 -9.50 -12.35 -1.01
C LEU A 141 -8.85 -13.45 -1.87
N SER A 142 -7.71 -13.17 -2.47
CA SER A 142 -6.90 -14.14 -3.20
C SER A 142 -6.01 -14.93 -2.22
N THR A 143 -5.68 -16.17 -2.59
CA THR A 143 -4.70 -17.00 -1.88
C THR A 143 -3.27 -16.56 -2.14
N ASP A 144 -3.01 -16.05 -3.34
CA ASP A 144 -1.73 -15.46 -3.72
C ASP A 144 -1.51 -14.13 -3.01
N HIS A 145 -0.25 -13.82 -2.71
CA HIS A 145 0.13 -12.61 -2.00
C HIS A 145 1.42 -12.01 -2.60
N PRO A 146 1.56 -10.65 -2.67
CA PRO A 146 2.73 -10.02 -3.27
C PRO A 146 4.06 -10.36 -2.60
N SER A 147 4.06 -10.72 -1.32
CA SER A 147 5.27 -11.21 -0.64
C SER A 147 5.80 -12.54 -1.16
N GLN A 148 5.04 -13.22 -2.01
CA GLN A 148 5.44 -14.47 -2.68
C GLN A 148 6.03 -14.21 -4.08
N ASP A 149 5.96 -12.95 -4.54
CA ASP A 149 6.48 -12.54 -5.85
C ASP A 149 7.98 -12.20 -5.71
N GLY A 150 8.85 -13.14 -6.07
CA GLY A 150 10.29 -13.00 -5.99
C GLY A 150 10.94 -13.56 -4.72
N THR A 151 12.21 -13.22 -4.49
CA THR A 151 12.98 -13.75 -3.35
C THR A 151 13.05 -12.71 -2.23
N PRO A 152 12.59 -13.03 -1.01
CA PRO A 152 12.59 -12.10 0.13
C PRO A 152 13.99 -11.99 0.73
N LEU A 153 14.80 -11.04 0.30
CA LEU A 153 16.16 -10.82 0.79
C LEU A 153 16.22 -9.81 1.94
N ALA A 154 15.48 -8.71 1.83
CA ALA A 154 15.45 -7.64 2.82
C ALA A 154 14.39 -7.88 3.89
N GLU A 155 14.49 -7.13 4.99
CA GLU A 155 13.56 -7.13 6.11
C GLU A 155 13.16 -5.71 6.48
N LEU A 156 11.92 -5.50 6.88
CA LEU A 156 11.44 -4.24 7.41
C LEU A 156 11.64 -4.24 8.94
N GLU A 157 12.64 -3.51 9.40
CA GLU A 157 12.98 -3.47 10.83
C GLU A 157 12.10 -2.50 11.61
N LYS A 158 11.80 -1.32 11.02
CA LYS A 158 10.94 -0.33 11.66
C LYS A 158 10.37 0.69 10.68
N ILE A 159 9.25 1.30 11.06
CA ILE A 159 8.65 2.47 10.43
C ILE A 159 8.82 3.66 11.37
N ILE A 160 9.29 4.78 10.84
CA ILE A 160 9.39 6.04 11.57
C ILE A 160 8.28 6.95 11.07
N ILE A 161 7.37 7.31 11.96
CA ILE A 161 6.24 8.20 11.71
C ILE A 161 6.62 9.59 12.23
N ALA A 162 6.59 10.59 11.34
CA ALA A 162 7.07 11.93 11.68
C ALA A 162 6.13 12.66 12.64
N ASP A 163 4.82 12.52 12.45
CA ASP A 163 3.79 13.21 13.26
C ASP A 163 2.88 12.18 13.95
N LYS A 164 3.35 11.69 15.10
CA LYS A 164 2.59 10.73 15.91
C LYS A 164 1.35 11.35 16.56
N ASP A 165 1.35 12.66 16.77
CA ASP A 165 0.26 13.35 17.48
C ASP A 165 -1.01 13.35 16.65
N GLN A 166 -0.91 13.37 15.31
CA GLN A 166 -2.06 13.20 14.42
C GLN A 166 -2.69 11.80 14.47
N LEU A 167 -1.94 10.80 14.91
CA LEU A 167 -2.46 9.45 15.12
C LEU A 167 -3.04 9.27 16.53
N ALA A 168 -2.60 10.07 17.51
CA ALA A 168 -2.93 9.91 18.92
C ALA A 168 -4.42 10.12 19.24
N ASP A 169 -5.10 10.96 18.48
CA ASP A 169 -6.55 11.21 18.64
C ASP A 169 -7.45 10.17 17.97
N SER A 170 -6.87 9.21 17.27
CA SER A 170 -7.62 8.15 16.61
C SER A 170 -7.75 6.92 17.54
N TRP A 171 -8.99 6.38 17.67
CA TRP A 171 -9.30 5.08 18.33
C TRP A 171 -8.38 3.93 17.90
N PHE A 172 -7.57 4.19 16.96
CA PHE A 172 -6.76 3.34 16.16
C PHE A 172 -5.34 3.12 16.70
N THR A 173 -4.82 4.08 17.48
CA THR A 173 -3.43 4.06 17.95
C THR A 173 -3.13 2.85 18.83
N ASP A 174 -4.03 2.52 19.75
CA ASP A 174 -3.83 1.40 20.67
C ASP A 174 -3.90 0.04 19.98
N GLU A 175 -4.80 -0.11 19.00
CA GLU A 175 -4.91 -1.36 18.22
C GLU A 175 -3.77 -1.56 17.23
N ILE A 176 -3.24 -0.48 16.65
CA ILE A 176 -2.07 -0.55 15.76
C ILE A 176 -0.81 -0.86 16.57
N LEU A 177 -0.59 -0.15 17.66
CA LEU A 177 0.59 -0.36 18.52
C LEU A 177 0.60 -1.77 19.12
N ALA A 178 -0.57 -2.29 19.50
CA ALA A 178 -0.71 -3.68 19.95
C ALA A 178 -0.47 -4.71 18.82
N GLY A 179 -0.73 -4.33 17.55
CA GLY A 179 -0.52 -5.20 16.39
C GLY A 179 0.90 -5.20 15.83
N LEU A 180 1.75 -4.26 16.25
CA LEU A 180 3.14 -4.20 15.79
C LEU A 180 4.09 -5.12 16.58
N GLY A 181 3.62 -5.69 17.72
CA GLY A 181 4.44 -6.54 18.61
C GLY A 181 5.59 -5.77 19.27
N ASP A 182 6.04 -6.24 20.40
CA ASP A 182 7.29 -5.78 21.04
C ASP A 182 8.52 -6.11 20.19
#